data_a91f98b9d3caa71c3e10c7fb2ed117d9
#
_entry.id   a91f98b9d3caa71c3e10c7fb2ed117d9
#
_cell.length_a   1.000
_cell.length_b   1.000
_cell.length_c   1.000
_cell.angle_alpha   90.00
_cell.angle_beta   90.00
_cell.angle_gamma   90.00
#
_symmetry.space_group_name_H-M   'P 1'
#
loop_
_entity.id
_entity.type
_entity.pdbx_description
1 polymer ?
#
loop_
_entity_poly.entity_id
_entity_poly.type
_entity_poly.pdbx_seq_one_letter_code
_entity_poly.pdbx_strand_id
1 'polypeptide(L)'
;VAETDERPYLLVHAGIQTEAARAFLLEHGVDCADGAGAVDADRELLQQMLAVQSSDDLLWIRHGYWDAPTGLLSAEGKGPVVVSGHAPTVSLGRYCEVGGLAGLDEESGRGRIVRLGGEDTAGVPDRIDIDCAAATGSEFGRVGILRLDDGAEFYANINPGE
;
A
#
# COMPACT_ATOMS: atom_id res chain seq x y z
N VAL A 1 -4.93 11.49 3.29
CA VAL A 1 -4.37 10.85 4.49
C VAL A 1 -5.51 10.51 5.44
N ALA A 2 -5.62 9.25 5.83
CA ALA A 2 -6.49 8.78 6.91
C ALA A 2 -5.65 8.56 8.17
N GLU A 3 -6.23 8.67 9.35
CA GLU A 3 -5.57 8.47 10.63
C GLU A 3 -6.39 7.52 11.49
N THR A 4 -5.68 6.65 12.19
CA THR A 4 -6.22 5.81 13.26
C THR A 4 -5.48 6.14 14.56
N ASP A 5 -5.89 5.55 15.67
CA ASP A 5 -5.20 5.72 16.96
C ASP A 5 -3.74 5.18 16.91
N GLU A 6 -3.44 4.29 15.97
CA GLU A 6 -2.13 3.66 15.87
C GLU A 6 -1.19 4.40 14.90
N ARG A 7 -1.69 4.85 13.74
CA ARG A 7 -0.86 5.41 12.67
C ARG A 7 -1.62 6.15 11.59
N PRO A 8 -0.95 7.02 10.81
CA PRO A 8 -1.48 7.53 9.55
C PRO A 8 -1.41 6.50 8.42
N TYR A 9 -2.38 6.59 7.49
CA TYR A 9 -2.42 5.83 6.24
C TYR A 9 -2.46 6.78 5.05
N LEU A 10 -1.62 6.52 4.05
CA LEU A 10 -1.61 7.22 2.77
C LEU A 10 -2.50 6.45 1.80
N LEU A 11 -3.70 6.96 1.52
CA LEU A 11 -4.63 6.35 0.57
C LEU A 11 -4.39 6.93 -0.81
N VAL A 12 -3.94 6.11 -1.75
CA VAL A 12 -3.62 6.49 -3.12
C VAL A 12 -4.21 5.49 -4.11
N HIS A 13 -4.33 5.83 -5.40
CA HIS A 13 -4.89 4.91 -6.37
C HIS A 13 -3.91 3.78 -6.73
N ALA A 14 -2.71 4.11 -7.24
CA ALA A 14 -1.75 3.10 -7.70
C ALA A 14 -0.56 2.92 -6.74
N GLY A 15 -0.06 4.00 -6.16
CA GLY A 15 1.10 4.02 -5.30
C GLY A 15 1.71 5.41 -5.19
N ILE A 16 2.98 5.47 -4.77
CA ILE A 16 3.76 6.71 -4.66
C ILE A 16 5.14 6.50 -5.28
N GLN A 17 5.72 7.58 -5.78
CA GLN A 17 7.15 7.59 -6.10
C GLN A 17 7.93 7.78 -4.78
N THR A 18 8.50 6.69 -4.28
CA THR A 18 9.08 6.60 -2.94
C THR A 18 10.26 7.54 -2.72
N GLU A 19 11.16 7.65 -3.71
CA GLU A 19 12.33 8.52 -3.60
C GLU A 19 11.92 10.00 -3.56
N ALA A 20 10.94 10.41 -4.38
CA ALA A 20 10.43 11.78 -4.35
C ALA A 20 9.70 12.09 -3.03
N ALA A 21 8.97 11.12 -2.48
CA ALA A 21 8.31 11.26 -1.19
C ALA A 21 9.34 11.50 -0.06
N ARG A 22 10.39 10.68 -0.01
CA ARG A 22 11.47 10.80 0.99
C ARG A 22 12.28 12.08 0.80
N ALA A 23 12.59 12.48 -0.44
CA ALA A 23 13.29 13.75 -0.72
C ALA A 23 12.47 14.95 -0.23
N PHE A 24 11.17 14.97 -0.51
CA PHE A 24 10.28 16.03 -0.01
C PHE A 24 10.28 16.10 1.53
N LEU A 25 10.14 14.95 2.21
CA LEU A 25 10.15 14.89 3.67
C LEU A 25 11.47 15.40 4.25
N LEU A 26 12.62 15.02 3.65
CA LEU A 26 13.93 15.49 4.07
C LEU A 26 14.08 17.01 3.93
N GLU A 27 13.60 17.60 2.82
CA GLU A 27 13.58 19.06 2.62
C GLU A 27 12.76 19.79 3.69
N HIS A 28 11.77 19.10 4.30
CA HIS A 28 10.94 19.63 5.36
C HIS A 28 11.36 19.18 6.78
N GLY A 29 12.58 18.64 6.91
CA GLY A 29 13.20 18.32 8.20
C GLY A 29 12.84 16.94 8.75
N VAL A 30 12.21 16.08 7.96
CA VAL A 30 11.92 14.68 8.33
C VAL A 30 12.85 13.75 7.56
N ASP A 31 13.88 13.22 8.25
CA ASP A 31 14.83 12.28 7.67
C ASP A 31 14.31 10.83 7.84
N CYS A 32 14.10 10.16 6.72
CA CYS A 32 13.65 8.76 6.68
C CYS A 32 14.81 7.76 6.49
N ALA A 33 16.07 8.21 6.52
CA ALA A 33 17.23 7.33 6.33
C ALA A 33 17.42 6.35 7.49
N ASP A 34 18.20 5.30 7.23
CA ASP A 34 18.66 4.32 8.21
C ASP A 34 17.57 3.74 9.13
N GLY A 35 16.37 3.59 8.61
CA GLY A 35 15.23 3.05 9.36
C GLY A 35 14.57 4.03 10.34
N ALA A 36 14.81 5.33 10.19
CA ALA A 36 14.14 6.35 10.99
C ALA A 36 12.65 6.49 10.64
N GLY A 37 12.31 6.32 9.37
CA GLY A 37 10.93 6.46 8.89
C GLY A 37 10.39 7.89 9.00
N ALA A 38 9.18 8.11 8.53
CA ALA A 38 8.50 9.40 8.57
C ALA A 38 7.69 9.60 9.87
N VAL A 39 8.28 9.26 11.01
CA VAL A 39 7.61 9.26 12.33
C VAL A 39 7.15 10.65 12.77
N ASP A 40 7.95 11.67 12.46
CA ASP A 40 7.70 13.05 12.83
C ASP A 40 6.87 13.83 11.80
N ALA A 41 6.47 13.18 10.70
CA ALA A 41 5.63 13.80 9.69
C ALA A 41 4.17 13.85 10.18
N ASP A 42 3.68 15.06 10.40
CA ASP A 42 2.26 15.25 10.71
C ASP A 42 1.36 15.07 9.46
N ARG A 43 0.07 15.06 9.70
CA ARG A 43 -0.94 14.88 8.65
C ARG A 43 -0.83 15.91 7.52
N GLU A 44 -0.57 17.17 7.86
CA GLU A 44 -0.49 18.26 6.88
C GLU A 44 0.72 18.08 5.97
N LEU A 45 1.88 17.75 6.54
CA LEU A 45 3.10 17.46 5.78
C LEU A 45 2.92 16.24 4.86
N LEU A 46 2.30 15.17 5.35
CA LEU A 46 1.99 13.99 4.53
C LEU A 46 1.01 14.30 3.38
N GLN A 47 0.04 15.19 3.60
CA GLN A 47 -0.86 15.65 2.52
C GLN A 47 -0.10 16.50 1.49
N GLN A 48 0.80 17.38 1.91
CA GLN A 48 1.64 18.16 1.02
C GLN A 48 2.58 17.27 0.21
N MET A 49 3.20 16.28 0.85
CA MET A 49 4.03 15.27 0.17
C MET A 49 3.26 14.54 -0.93
N LEU A 50 2.02 14.13 -0.68
CA LEU A 50 1.19 13.52 -1.72
C LEU A 50 0.80 14.50 -2.82
N ALA A 51 0.55 15.77 -2.49
CA ALA A 51 0.14 16.79 -3.46
C ALA A 51 1.23 17.19 -4.45
N VAL A 52 2.50 16.98 -4.11
CA VAL A 52 3.63 17.24 -5.03
C VAL A 52 4.04 16.03 -5.88
N GLN A 53 3.47 14.85 -5.62
CA GLN A 53 3.65 13.67 -6.48
C GLN A 53 3.03 13.94 -7.86
N SER A 54 3.61 13.34 -8.90
CA SER A 54 2.99 13.44 -10.22
C SER A 54 1.67 12.66 -10.26
N SER A 55 0.72 13.14 -11.05
CA SER A 55 -0.53 12.39 -11.27
C SER A 55 -0.30 11.03 -11.93
N ASP A 56 0.74 10.92 -12.76
CA ASP A 56 1.10 9.65 -13.40
C ASP A 56 1.58 8.62 -12.36
N ASP A 57 2.38 9.04 -11.37
CA ASP A 57 2.80 8.16 -10.29
C ASP A 57 1.61 7.74 -9.42
N LEU A 58 0.81 8.68 -8.95
CA LEU A 58 -0.34 8.38 -8.09
C LEU A 58 -1.39 7.48 -8.75
N LEU A 59 -1.53 7.55 -10.09
CA LEU A 59 -2.58 6.85 -10.83
C LEU A 59 -2.09 5.59 -11.56
N TRP A 60 -0.78 5.48 -11.90
CA TRP A 60 -0.32 4.45 -12.82
C TRP A 60 0.95 3.71 -12.39
N ILE A 61 1.63 4.13 -11.33
CA ILE A 61 2.88 3.51 -10.90
C ILE A 61 2.68 2.02 -10.59
N ARG A 62 3.65 1.21 -10.99
CA ARG A 62 3.72 -0.23 -10.66
C ARG A 62 5.16 -0.62 -10.30
N HIS A 63 6.05 -0.60 -11.31
CA HIS A 63 7.47 -0.87 -11.08
C HIS A 63 8.10 0.24 -10.22
N GLY A 64 9.06 -0.15 -9.37
CA GLY A 64 9.72 0.76 -8.44
C GLY A 64 8.91 1.09 -7.18
N TYR A 65 7.61 0.71 -7.14
CA TYR A 65 6.79 0.85 -5.94
C TYR A 65 6.55 -0.50 -5.25
N TRP A 66 6.18 -1.54 -6.01
CA TRP A 66 5.87 -2.85 -5.43
C TRP A 66 7.10 -3.69 -5.09
N ASP A 67 8.24 -3.44 -5.73
CA ASP A 67 9.48 -4.23 -5.64
C ASP A 67 10.46 -3.76 -4.55
N ALA A 68 10.20 -2.63 -3.87
CA ALA A 68 11.05 -2.13 -2.81
C ALA A 68 10.24 -1.50 -1.66
N PRO A 69 10.76 -1.55 -0.40
CA PRO A 69 10.13 -0.85 0.73
C PRO A 69 10.03 0.65 0.50
N THR A 70 8.98 1.26 1.07
CA THR A 70 8.80 2.72 0.97
C THR A 70 9.82 3.52 1.80
N GLY A 71 10.34 2.90 2.86
CA GLY A 71 11.22 3.57 3.82
C GLY A 71 10.50 4.66 4.65
N LEU A 72 9.17 4.67 4.65
CA LEU A 72 8.37 5.59 5.46
C LEU A 72 8.08 5.08 6.86
N LEU A 73 8.24 3.78 7.11
CA LEU A 73 8.19 3.20 8.46
C LEU A 73 9.57 3.16 9.10
N SER A 74 9.60 3.41 10.41
CA SER A 74 10.80 3.17 11.21
C SER A 74 11.04 1.68 11.45
N ALA A 75 12.22 1.34 11.97
CA ALA A 75 12.54 -0.03 12.38
C ALA A 75 11.59 -0.58 13.45
N GLU A 76 10.97 0.29 14.26
CA GLU A 76 9.93 -0.07 15.23
C GLU A 76 8.52 -0.13 14.63
N GLY A 77 8.39 0.03 13.32
CA GLY A 77 7.13 0.00 12.61
C GLY A 77 6.25 1.24 12.81
N LYS A 78 6.83 2.38 13.19
CA LYS A 78 6.12 3.66 13.32
C LYS A 78 6.20 4.46 12.03
N GLY A 79 5.16 5.27 11.76
CA GLY A 79 5.05 6.09 10.56
C GLY A 79 3.89 5.66 9.66
N PRO A 80 3.74 6.29 8.48
CA PRO A 80 2.62 6.07 7.59
C PRO A 80 2.76 4.76 6.77
N VAL A 81 1.65 4.04 6.63
CA VAL A 81 1.49 2.90 5.72
C VAL A 81 0.79 3.35 4.44
N VAL A 82 1.26 2.91 3.28
CA VAL A 82 0.61 3.20 1.99
C VAL A 82 -0.42 2.13 1.68
N VAL A 83 -1.66 2.56 1.42
CA VAL A 83 -2.76 1.69 0.96
C VAL A 83 -3.11 2.08 -0.47
N SER A 84 -3.02 1.15 -1.39
CA SER A 84 -3.29 1.37 -2.80
C SER A 84 -4.00 0.18 -3.45
N GLY A 85 -4.37 0.35 -4.71
CA GLY A 85 -4.97 -0.68 -5.55
C GLY A 85 -4.35 -0.66 -6.95
N HIS A 86 -5.20 -0.66 -8.02
CA HIS A 86 -4.81 -0.51 -9.42
C HIS A 86 -3.99 -1.68 -10.01
N ALA A 87 -3.07 -2.27 -9.25
CA ALA A 87 -2.35 -3.47 -9.65
C ALA A 87 -3.04 -4.68 -9.03
N PRO A 88 -3.91 -5.42 -9.76
CA PRO A 88 -4.69 -6.49 -9.15
C PRO A 88 -3.81 -7.48 -8.40
N THR A 89 -4.14 -7.76 -7.15
CA THR A 89 -3.34 -8.62 -6.25
C THR A 89 -3.04 -9.98 -6.87
N VAL A 90 -3.96 -10.52 -7.66
CA VAL A 90 -3.78 -11.80 -8.40
C VAL A 90 -2.66 -11.76 -9.44
N SER A 91 -2.24 -10.58 -9.85
CA SER A 91 -1.16 -10.38 -10.82
C SER A 91 0.05 -9.60 -10.26
N LEU A 92 0.08 -9.37 -8.96
CA LEU A 92 1.12 -8.57 -8.29
C LEU A 92 2.53 -9.14 -8.50
N GLY A 93 2.67 -10.46 -8.62
CA GLY A 93 3.93 -11.13 -8.96
C GLY A 93 4.56 -10.75 -10.30
N ARG A 94 3.87 -9.94 -11.12
CA ARG A 94 4.47 -9.32 -12.32
C ARG A 94 5.33 -8.12 -11.99
N TYR A 95 5.16 -7.56 -10.80
CA TYR A 95 5.75 -6.29 -10.37
C TYR A 95 6.66 -6.42 -9.15
N CYS A 96 6.59 -7.53 -8.43
CA CYS A 96 7.47 -7.84 -7.30
C CYS A 96 7.62 -9.35 -7.12
N GLU A 97 8.77 -9.80 -6.60
CA GLU A 97 9.06 -11.23 -6.41
C GLU A 97 8.13 -11.90 -5.38
N VAL A 98 7.64 -11.13 -4.42
CA VAL A 98 6.79 -11.63 -3.30
C VAL A 98 5.33 -11.80 -3.73
N GLY A 99 4.91 -11.15 -4.82
CA GLY A 99 3.49 -11.00 -5.16
C GLY A 99 2.79 -12.24 -5.70
N GLY A 100 3.47 -13.15 -6.33
CA GLY A 100 2.93 -14.29 -7.07
C GLY A 100 1.61 -14.85 -6.52
N LEU A 101 1.68 -15.97 -5.86
CA LEU A 101 0.52 -16.65 -5.26
C LEU A 101 -0.06 -15.95 -4.02
N ALA A 102 0.69 -15.01 -3.42
CA ALA A 102 0.23 -14.30 -2.22
C ALA A 102 -1.06 -13.48 -2.44
N GLY A 103 -1.35 -13.09 -3.68
CA GLY A 103 -2.56 -12.35 -4.04
C GLY A 103 -3.83 -13.20 -4.21
N LEU A 104 -3.72 -14.52 -4.15
CA LEU A 104 -4.84 -15.45 -4.23
C LEU A 104 -5.17 -16.01 -2.84
N ASP A 105 -6.44 -16.07 -2.53
CA ASP A 105 -6.97 -16.82 -1.41
C ASP A 105 -6.96 -18.32 -1.75
N GLU A 106 -6.35 -19.14 -0.90
CA GLU A 106 -6.12 -20.57 -1.17
C GLU A 106 -7.42 -21.38 -1.27
N GLU A 107 -8.44 -20.99 -0.53
CA GLU A 107 -9.73 -21.72 -0.49
C GLU A 107 -10.60 -21.35 -1.69
N SER A 108 -10.73 -20.05 -1.99
CA SER A 108 -11.62 -19.56 -3.04
C SER A 108 -10.97 -19.40 -4.41
N GLY A 109 -9.63 -19.35 -4.48
CA GLY A 109 -8.87 -19.03 -5.70
C GLY A 109 -9.06 -17.58 -6.17
N ARG A 110 -9.61 -16.69 -5.33
CA ARG A 110 -9.93 -15.30 -5.68
C ARG A 110 -8.92 -14.33 -5.08
N GLY A 111 -8.90 -13.11 -5.63
CA GLY A 111 -8.04 -12.05 -5.12
C GLY A 111 -8.27 -11.77 -3.64
N ARG A 112 -7.21 -11.52 -2.91
CA ARG A 112 -7.24 -11.08 -1.50
C ARG A 112 -6.38 -9.85 -1.31
N ILE A 113 -6.60 -9.13 -0.23
CA ILE A 113 -5.73 -8.03 0.21
C ILE A 113 -4.33 -8.59 0.48
N VAL A 114 -3.31 -7.88 0.00
CA VAL A 114 -1.89 -8.26 0.18
C VAL A 114 -1.17 -7.21 0.99
N ARG A 115 -0.39 -7.65 1.96
CA ARG A 115 0.48 -6.82 2.78
C ARG A 115 1.93 -7.14 2.44
N LEU A 116 2.71 -6.11 2.14
CA LEU A 116 4.12 -6.22 1.75
C LEU A 116 5.02 -5.46 2.72
N GLY A 117 6.26 -5.94 2.87
CA GLY A 117 7.20 -5.45 3.86
C GLY A 117 6.97 -6.08 5.23
N GLY A 118 7.58 -5.48 6.25
CA GLY A 118 7.49 -5.98 7.64
C GLY A 118 8.78 -6.55 8.17
N GLU A 119 9.69 -7.01 7.32
CA GLU A 119 10.95 -7.66 7.73
C GLU A 119 11.84 -6.71 8.56
N ASP A 120 11.93 -5.45 8.12
CA ASP A 120 12.75 -4.42 8.75
C ASP A 120 11.94 -3.38 9.56
N THR A 121 10.64 -3.63 9.78
CA THR A 121 9.70 -2.67 10.38
C THR A 121 8.86 -3.31 11.50
N ALA A 122 9.49 -4.14 12.33
CA ALA A 122 8.87 -4.84 13.45
C ALA A 122 7.61 -5.65 13.09
N GLY A 123 7.55 -6.20 11.87
CA GLY A 123 6.40 -6.96 11.36
C GLY A 123 5.27 -6.11 10.79
N VAL A 124 5.41 -4.79 10.77
CA VAL A 124 4.40 -3.87 10.21
C VAL A 124 4.59 -3.74 8.70
N PRO A 125 3.60 -4.09 7.86
CA PRO A 125 3.69 -3.90 6.42
C PRO A 125 3.72 -2.41 6.09
N ASP A 126 4.57 -2.02 5.16
CA ASP A 126 4.69 -0.62 4.71
C ASP A 126 3.80 -0.31 3.51
N ARG A 127 3.31 -1.36 2.82
CA ARG A 127 2.40 -1.27 1.67
C ARG A 127 1.26 -2.29 1.80
N ILE A 128 0.05 -1.86 1.46
CA ILE A 128 -1.13 -2.73 1.42
C ILE A 128 -1.81 -2.54 0.07
N ASP A 129 -1.95 -3.64 -0.69
CA ASP A 129 -2.73 -3.67 -1.92
C ASP A 129 -4.14 -4.20 -1.64
N ILE A 130 -5.15 -3.40 -1.97
CA ILE A 130 -6.56 -3.74 -1.77
C ILE A 130 -7.30 -4.07 -3.08
N ASP A 131 -6.63 -4.06 -4.23
CA ASP A 131 -7.24 -4.42 -5.50
C ASP A 131 -7.40 -5.94 -5.65
N CYS A 132 -8.49 -6.47 -5.11
CA CYS A 132 -8.82 -7.90 -5.19
C CYS A 132 -9.35 -8.32 -6.56
N ALA A 133 -8.97 -7.63 -7.64
CA ALA A 133 -9.27 -7.96 -9.03
C ALA A 133 -10.76 -7.93 -9.39
N ALA A 134 -11.60 -7.11 -8.72
CA ALA A 134 -13.04 -7.05 -8.98
C ALA A 134 -13.38 -6.81 -10.46
N ALA A 135 -12.59 -6.00 -11.17
CA ALA A 135 -12.77 -5.72 -12.59
C ALA A 135 -12.53 -6.94 -13.52
N THR A 136 -11.92 -8.02 -13.02
CA THR A 136 -11.70 -9.25 -13.82
C THR A 136 -12.92 -10.19 -13.82
N GLY A 137 -13.98 -9.83 -13.09
CA GLY A 137 -15.21 -10.61 -13.04
C GLY A 137 -15.18 -11.77 -12.04
N SER A 138 -16.15 -12.65 -12.16
CA SER A 138 -16.48 -13.65 -11.14
C SER A 138 -15.48 -14.82 -11.00
N GLU A 139 -14.54 -14.99 -11.93
CA GLU A 139 -13.59 -16.11 -11.87
C GLU A 139 -12.52 -15.90 -10.79
N PHE A 140 -11.84 -14.74 -10.82
CA PHE A 140 -10.76 -14.42 -9.90
C PHE A 140 -11.05 -13.22 -9.02
N GLY A 141 -12.04 -12.40 -9.40
CA GLY A 141 -12.31 -11.13 -8.75
C GLY A 141 -13.27 -11.24 -7.57
N ARG A 142 -13.06 -10.38 -6.59
CA ARG A 142 -14.03 -10.05 -5.54
C ARG A 142 -13.80 -8.62 -5.05
N VAL A 143 -14.77 -8.04 -4.40
CA VAL A 143 -14.59 -6.77 -3.70
C VAL A 143 -13.91 -7.05 -2.37
N GLY A 144 -12.80 -6.36 -2.11
CA GLY A 144 -12.12 -6.36 -0.83
C GLY A 144 -12.33 -5.03 -0.10
N ILE A 145 -12.58 -5.08 1.20
CA ILE A 145 -12.68 -3.92 2.08
C ILE A 145 -11.73 -4.12 3.26
N LEU A 146 -10.86 -3.14 3.48
CA LEU A 146 -9.96 -3.11 4.63
C LEU A 146 -10.48 -2.06 5.63
N ARG A 147 -10.71 -2.48 6.87
CA ARG A 147 -10.95 -1.55 7.97
C ARG A 147 -9.62 -1.17 8.59
N LEU A 148 -9.28 0.12 8.59
CA LEU A 148 -7.96 0.59 8.98
C LEU A 148 -7.71 0.53 10.49
N ASP A 149 -8.76 0.65 11.31
CA ASP A 149 -8.64 0.73 12.78
C ASP A 149 -8.12 -0.56 13.41
N ASP A 150 -8.44 -1.71 12.84
CA ASP A 150 -8.07 -3.01 13.39
C ASP A 150 -7.54 -3.99 12.33
N GLY A 151 -7.42 -3.54 11.09
CA GLY A 151 -6.93 -4.35 9.97
C GLY A 151 -7.89 -5.46 9.52
N ALA A 152 -9.18 -5.43 9.94
CA ALA A 152 -10.16 -6.42 9.55
C ALA A 152 -10.47 -6.36 8.05
N GLU A 153 -10.56 -7.52 7.43
CA GLU A 153 -10.84 -7.68 6.00
C GLU A 153 -12.23 -8.25 5.78
N PHE A 154 -12.93 -7.70 4.81
CA PHE A 154 -14.26 -8.17 4.38
C PHE A 154 -14.24 -8.38 2.89
N TYR A 155 -14.91 -9.44 2.41
CA TYR A 155 -14.90 -9.80 1.02
C TYR A 155 -16.32 -10.10 0.51
N ALA A 156 -16.62 -9.62 -0.70
CA ALA A 156 -17.83 -9.96 -1.43
C ALA A 156 -17.48 -10.47 -2.83
N ASN A 157 -17.96 -11.65 -3.17
CA ASN A 157 -17.74 -12.25 -4.50
C ASN A 157 -18.54 -11.50 -5.56
N ILE A 158 -17.98 -11.41 -6.76
CA ILE A 158 -18.69 -10.97 -7.96
C ILE A 158 -19.57 -12.10 -8.44
N ASN A 159 -20.84 -11.84 -8.72
CA ASN A 159 -21.74 -12.84 -9.28
C ASN A 159 -21.57 -12.98 -10.79
N PRO A 160 -21.79 -14.17 -11.35
CA PRO A 160 -21.77 -14.35 -12.81
C PRO A 160 -22.72 -13.38 -13.50
N GLY A 161 -22.20 -12.56 -14.41
CA GLY A 161 -22.97 -11.56 -15.17
C GLY A 161 -22.99 -10.14 -14.58
N GLU A 162 -22.25 -9.92 -13.50
CA GLU A 162 -21.99 -8.60 -12.93
C GLU A 162 -20.64 -8.03 -13.42
#